data_73d925ce3b81ff5724d148498356a6dd
#
_entry.id   73d925ce3b81ff5724d148498356a6dd
#
_cell.length_a   1.000
_cell.length_b   1.000
_cell.length_c   1.000
_cell.angle_alpha   90.00
_cell.angle_beta   90.00
_cell.angle_gamma   90.00
#
_symmetry.space_group_name_H-M   'P 1'
#
loop_
_entity.id
_entity.type
_entity.pdbx_description
1 polymer ?
#
loop_
_entity_poly.entity_id
_entity_poly.type
_entity_poly.pdbx_seq_one_letter_code
_entity_poly.pdbx_strand_id
1 'polypeptide(L)'
;MFDPRRVPAVSATEANQRLEAAGGAEATHRPILVDVREPHEFVKVRAEGAALLPLSTFILRHVELPQDRAILMICNSGARSAQTTAFLLANGWTDVTNVAGGTIAWLQAGLPARHGPLEPGEGDLTA
;
A
#
# COMPACT_ATOMS: atom_id res chain seq x y z
N MET A 1 -0.15 13.89 -17.20
CA MET A 1 -0.38 13.86 -15.73
C MET A 1 -1.45 12.83 -15.42
N PHE A 2 -1.28 12.09 -14.34
CA PHE A 2 -2.26 11.06 -13.95
C PHE A 2 -3.33 11.68 -13.05
N ASP A 3 -4.58 11.40 -13.36
CA ASP A 3 -5.72 11.86 -12.57
C ASP A 3 -5.97 10.83 -11.44
N PRO A 4 -5.99 11.26 -10.15
CA PRO A 4 -6.25 10.32 -9.04
C PRO A 4 -7.58 9.57 -9.17
N ARG A 5 -8.55 10.11 -9.89
CA ARG A 5 -9.85 9.46 -10.11
C ARG A 5 -9.78 8.35 -11.15
N ARG A 6 -8.67 8.24 -11.89
CA ARG A 6 -8.50 7.33 -13.03
C ARG A 6 -7.25 6.47 -12.94
N VAL A 7 -6.69 6.34 -11.75
CA VAL A 7 -5.51 5.48 -11.56
C VAL A 7 -5.94 4.02 -11.63
N PRO A 8 -5.00 3.11 -11.96
CA PRO A 8 -5.25 1.69 -11.82
C PRO A 8 -5.70 1.38 -10.40
N ALA A 9 -6.74 0.55 -10.27
CA ALA A 9 -7.28 0.20 -8.97
C ALA A 9 -7.76 -1.24 -8.97
N VAL A 10 -7.65 -1.88 -7.80
CA VAL A 10 -8.18 -3.22 -7.56
C VAL A 10 -8.96 -3.19 -6.25
N SER A 11 -9.84 -4.18 -6.05
CA SER A 11 -10.52 -4.34 -4.77
C SER A 11 -9.53 -4.81 -3.69
N ALA A 12 -9.90 -4.66 -2.43
CA ALA A 12 -9.12 -5.21 -1.32
C ALA A 12 -8.93 -6.72 -1.46
N THR A 13 -9.98 -7.43 -1.85
CA THR A 13 -9.91 -8.89 -2.06
C THR A 13 -8.90 -9.25 -3.15
N GLU A 14 -8.92 -8.55 -4.29
CA GLU A 14 -7.96 -8.83 -5.35
C GLU A 14 -6.53 -8.47 -4.93
N ALA A 15 -6.35 -7.37 -4.21
CA ALA A 15 -5.04 -6.99 -3.67
C ALA A 15 -4.47 -8.10 -2.78
N ASN A 16 -5.30 -8.61 -1.86
CA ASN A 16 -4.90 -9.71 -0.98
C ASN A 16 -4.56 -10.97 -1.78
N GLN A 17 -5.34 -11.29 -2.82
CA GLN A 17 -5.06 -12.43 -3.69
C GLN A 17 -3.69 -12.31 -4.36
N ARG A 18 -3.34 -11.12 -4.84
CA ARG A 18 -2.02 -10.87 -5.46
C ARG A 18 -0.88 -11.08 -4.47
N LEU A 19 -1.06 -10.64 -3.23
CA LEU A 19 -0.06 -10.81 -2.18
C LEU A 19 0.09 -12.30 -1.81
N GLU A 20 -1.01 -13.02 -1.67
CA GLU A 20 -0.99 -14.44 -1.36
C GLU A 20 -0.39 -15.27 -2.49
N ALA A 21 -0.72 -14.96 -3.73
CA ALA A 21 -0.21 -15.67 -4.90
C ALA A 21 1.31 -15.55 -5.01
N ALA A 22 1.89 -14.46 -4.51
CA ALA A 22 3.33 -14.22 -4.53
C ALA A 22 4.04 -14.75 -3.28
N GLY A 23 3.34 -15.43 -2.38
CA GLY A 23 3.89 -15.84 -1.08
C GLY A 23 5.11 -16.73 -1.13
N GLY A 24 5.29 -17.50 -2.22
CA GLY A 24 6.47 -18.33 -2.43
C GLY A 24 7.57 -17.67 -3.25
N ALA A 25 7.35 -16.46 -3.74
CA ALA A 25 8.33 -15.76 -4.57
C ALA A 25 9.45 -15.17 -3.73
N GLU A 26 10.59 -14.89 -4.36
CA GLU A 26 11.66 -14.13 -3.71
C GLU A 26 11.16 -12.74 -3.32
N ALA A 27 11.72 -12.18 -2.24
CA ALA A 27 11.28 -10.88 -1.71
C ALA A 27 11.24 -9.80 -2.78
N THR A 28 12.23 -9.78 -3.67
CA THR A 28 12.33 -8.76 -4.73
C THR A 28 11.28 -8.89 -5.83
N HIS A 29 10.55 -10.00 -5.87
CA HIS A 29 9.51 -10.24 -6.88
C HIS A 29 8.09 -10.16 -6.32
N ARG A 30 7.95 -10.02 -5.00
CA ARG A 30 6.63 -9.89 -4.38
C ARG A 30 6.13 -8.46 -4.47
N PRO A 31 4.81 -8.27 -4.68
CA PRO A 31 4.24 -6.93 -4.57
C PRO A 31 4.48 -6.37 -3.16
N ILE A 32 4.64 -5.05 -3.08
CA ILE A 32 4.73 -4.36 -1.79
C ILE A 32 3.42 -3.62 -1.54
N LEU A 33 2.82 -3.84 -0.37
CA LEU A 33 1.63 -3.12 0.06
C LEU A 33 2.08 -1.93 0.90
N VAL A 34 1.78 -0.72 0.44
CA VAL A 34 2.24 0.53 1.07
C VAL A 34 1.04 1.28 1.60
N ASP A 35 1.00 1.47 2.92
CA ASP A 35 -0.04 2.22 3.61
C ASP A 35 0.43 3.67 3.79
N VAL A 36 -0.34 4.61 3.26
CA VAL A 36 0.01 6.03 3.30
C VAL A 36 -0.76 6.80 4.38
N ARG A 37 -1.39 6.08 5.31
CA ARG A 37 -2.03 6.72 6.47
C ARG A 37 -0.97 7.19 7.45
N GLU A 38 -1.40 7.92 8.46
CA GLU A 38 -0.47 8.38 9.50
C GLU A 38 -0.21 7.30 10.54
N PRO A 39 0.90 7.39 11.30
CA PRO A 39 1.26 6.34 12.25
C PRO A 39 0.18 6.01 13.27
N HIS A 40 -0.57 6.99 13.76
CA HIS A 40 -1.63 6.73 14.75
C HIS A 40 -2.77 5.91 14.17
N GLU A 41 -3.05 6.03 12.87
CA GLU A 41 -4.05 5.19 12.19
C GLU A 41 -3.52 3.76 12.04
N PHE A 42 -2.27 3.64 11.63
CA PHE A 42 -1.61 2.37 11.37
C PHE A 42 -1.52 1.50 12.64
N VAL A 43 -1.22 2.10 13.78
CA VAL A 43 -1.14 1.38 15.06
C VAL A 43 -2.50 0.83 15.46
N LYS A 44 -3.58 1.57 15.22
CA LYS A 44 -4.92 1.10 15.58
C LYS A 44 -5.29 -0.18 14.86
N VAL A 45 -5.14 -0.19 13.53
CA VAL A 45 -5.42 -1.35 12.70
C VAL A 45 -4.76 -1.16 11.34
N ARG A 46 -4.25 -2.24 10.78
CA ARG A 46 -3.56 -2.24 9.48
C ARG A 46 -3.74 -3.56 8.76
N ALA A 47 -3.66 -3.51 7.44
CA ALA A 47 -3.58 -4.73 6.65
C ALA A 47 -2.25 -5.45 7.01
N GLU A 48 -2.31 -6.75 7.21
CA GLU A 48 -1.12 -7.52 7.56
C GLU A 48 -0.07 -7.44 6.45
N GLY A 49 1.17 -7.19 6.83
CA GLY A 49 2.30 -7.10 5.89
C GLY A 49 2.47 -5.75 5.22
N ALA A 50 1.61 -4.76 5.50
CA ALA A 50 1.75 -3.44 4.92
C ALA A 50 2.99 -2.71 5.45
N ALA A 51 3.69 -2.02 4.56
CA ALA A 51 4.72 -1.05 4.92
C ALA A 51 4.06 0.31 5.11
N LEU A 52 4.59 1.12 6.03
CA LEU A 52 4.03 2.44 6.32
C LEU A 52 4.89 3.52 5.68
N LEU A 53 4.29 4.33 4.83
CA LEU A 53 4.91 5.54 4.28
C LEU A 53 3.90 6.68 4.40
N PRO A 54 3.88 7.40 5.54
CA PRO A 54 2.83 8.39 5.80
C PRO A 54 2.77 9.49 4.77
N LEU A 55 1.56 9.92 4.44
CA LEU A 55 1.35 11.01 3.48
C LEU A 55 2.11 12.28 3.90
N SER A 56 2.21 12.54 5.20
CA SER A 56 2.92 13.71 5.72
C SER A 56 4.41 13.76 5.35
N THR A 57 5.02 12.62 5.08
CA THR A 57 6.44 12.52 4.68
C THR A 57 6.62 11.94 3.27
N PHE A 58 5.53 11.73 2.56
CA PHE A 58 5.56 10.98 1.30
C PHE A 58 6.45 11.62 0.24
N ILE A 59 6.36 12.94 0.09
CA ILE A 59 7.14 13.66 -0.93
C ILE A 59 8.64 13.48 -0.70
N LEU A 60 9.09 13.50 0.57
CA LEU A 60 10.50 13.30 0.89
C LEU A 60 10.94 11.86 0.74
N ARG A 61 10.06 10.92 1.07
CA ARG A 61 10.45 9.52 1.21
C ARG A 61 10.06 8.63 0.04
N HIS A 62 9.25 9.11 -0.91
CA HIS A 62 8.80 8.25 -2.02
C HIS A 62 9.96 7.65 -2.83
N VAL A 63 11.10 8.33 -2.85
CA VAL A 63 12.30 7.83 -3.55
C VAL A 63 12.84 6.51 -2.97
N GLU A 64 12.41 6.14 -1.76
CA GLU A 64 12.77 4.85 -1.15
C GLU A 64 11.99 3.68 -1.76
N LEU A 65 10.90 3.97 -2.49
CA LEU A 65 10.09 2.92 -3.10
C LEU A 65 10.77 2.36 -4.35
N PRO A 66 10.76 1.02 -4.52
CA PRO A 66 11.35 0.41 -5.70
C PRO A 66 10.53 0.71 -6.95
N GLN A 67 11.20 0.86 -8.10
CA GLN A 67 10.54 1.07 -9.39
C GLN A 67 10.39 -0.23 -10.19
N ASP A 68 10.99 -1.31 -9.73
CA ASP A 68 11.03 -2.60 -10.41
C ASP A 68 10.15 -3.67 -9.75
N ARG A 69 9.26 -3.25 -8.87
CA ARG A 69 8.28 -4.13 -8.20
C ARG A 69 6.88 -3.56 -8.32
N ALA A 70 5.90 -4.45 -8.32
CA ALA A 70 4.50 -4.04 -8.20
C ALA A 70 4.27 -3.39 -6.82
N ILE A 71 3.60 -2.26 -6.81
CA ILE A 71 3.24 -1.55 -5.59
C ILE A 71 1.72 -1.44 -5.50
N LEU A 72 1.17 -1.86 -4.36
CA LEU A 72 -0.24 -1.68 -4.04
C LEU A 72 -0.32 -0.59 -2.98
N MET A 73 -1.05 0.49 -3.28
CA MET A 73 -1.17 1.64 -2.39
C MET A 73 -2.49 1.58 -1.64
N ILE A 74 -2.44 1.70 -0.32
CA ILE A 74 -3.63 1.63 0.52
C ILE A 74 -3.68 2.82 1.49
N CYS A 75 -4.87 3.31 1.77
CA CYS A 75 -5.12 4.27 2.85
C CYS A 75 -6.40 3.85 3.58
N ASN A 76 -7.10 4.76 4.22
CA ASN A 76 -8.32 4.38 4.95
C ASN A 76 -9.48 4.04 4.00
N SER A 77 -9.76 4.92 3.03
CA SER A 77 -10.91 4.77 2.11
C SER A 77 -10.52 4.67 0.63
N GLY A 78 -9.25 4.84 0.30
CA GLY A 78 -8.75 4.81 -1.07
C GLY A 78 -8.46 6.19 -1.68
N ALA A 79 -8.85 7.29 -1.02
CA ALA A 79 -8.69 8.64 -1.58
C ALA A 79 -7.24 9.14 -1.53
N ARG A 80 -6.60 9.07 -0.37
CA ARG A 80 -5.19 9.50 -0.22
C ARG A 80 -4.28 8.62 -1.06
N SER A 81 -4.51 7.31 -1.06
CA SER A 81 -3.70 6.37 -1.83
C SER A 81 -3.89 6.51 -3.34
N ALA A 82 -5.06 6.94 -3.80
CA ALA A 82 -5.25 7.27 -5.22
C ALA A 82 -4.37 8.44 -5.63
N GLN A 83 -4.22 9.46 -4.78
CA GLN A 83 -3.35 10.60 -5.03
C GLN A 83 -1.88 10.17 -5.10
N THR A 84 -1.41 9.34 -4.16
CA THR A 84 -0.03 8.86 -4.18
C THR A 84 0.24 7.93 -5.34
N THR A 85 -0.74 7.13 -5.74
CA THR A 85 -0.65 6.31 -6.95
C THR A 85 -0.43 7.19 -8.18
N ALA A 86 -1.25 8.24 -8.33
CA ALA A 86 -1.12 9.18 -9.45
C ALA A 86 0.25 9.87 -9.45
N PHE A 87 0.71 10.29 -8.26
CA PHE A 87 2.02 10.94 -8.12
C PHE A 87 3.16 10.02 -8.59
N LEU A 88 3.16 8.76 -8.13
CA LEU A 88 4.21 7.82 -8.50
C LEU A 88 4.21 7.54 -10.01
N LEU A 89 3.03 7.30 -10.59
CA LEU A 89 2.92 7.06 -12.03
C LEU A 89 3.40 8.26 -12.84
N ALA A 90 3.17 9.49 -12.36
CA ALA A 90 3.65 10.70 -13.02
C ALA A 90 5.17 10.91 -12.86
N ASN A 91 5.81 10.19 -11.95
CA ASN A 91 7.22 10.39 -11.60
C ASN A 91 8.10 9.17 -11.90
N GLY A 92 7.69 8.32 -12.81
CA GLY A 92 8.56 7.26 -13.35
C GLY A 92 8.27 5.85 -12.86
N TRP A 93 7.40 5.68 -11.87
CA TRP A 93 6.95 4.34 -11.47
C TRP A 93 5.94 3.83 -12.49
N THR A 94 5.99 2.55 -12.83
CA THR A 94 5.16 1.99 -13.90
C THR A 94 4.15 0.95 -13.43
N ASP A 95 4.35 0.35 -12.26
CA ASP A 95 3.49 -0.71 -11.75
C ASP A 95 2.98 -0.33 -10.35
N VAL A 96 2.02 0.58 -10.32
CA VAL A 96 1.42 1.07 -9.09
C VAL A 96 -0.08 1.02 -9.22
N THR A 97 -0.74 0.42 -8.24
CA THR A 97 -2.19 0.21 -8.25
C THR A 97 -2.78 0.61 -6.90
N ASN A 98 -3.90 1.31 -6.94
CA ASN A 98 -4.61 1.73 -5.74
C ASN A 98 -5.53 0.60 -5.24
N VAL A 99 -5.57 0.40 -3.92
CA VAL A 99 -6.54 -0.50 -3.31
C VAL A 99 -7.84 0.28 -3.06
N ALA A 100 -8.82 0.09 -3.92
CA ALA A 100 -10.11 0.77 -3.81
C ALA A 100 -10.81 0.39 -2.51
N GLY A 101 -11.37 1.39 -1.84
CA GLY A 101 -12.03 1.18 -0.54
C GLY A 101 -11.08 1.07 0.64
N GLY A 102 -9.79 0.92 0.42
CA GLY A 102 -8.74 0.98 1.43
C GLY A 102 -8.87 -0.02 2.56
N THR A 103 -8.38 0.39 3.72
CA THR A 103 -8.39 -0.44 4.94
C THR A 103 -9.82 -0.75 5.38
N ILE A 104 -10.77 0.16 5.17
CA ILE A 104 -12.18 -0.09 5.48
C ILE A 104 -12.68 -1.31 4.71
N ALA A 105 -12.48 -1.33 3.39
CA ALA A 105 -12.90 -2.46 2.57
C ALA A 105 -12.13 -3.73 2.91
N TRP A 106 -10.85 -3.61 3.24
CA TRP A 106 -10.01 -4.73 3.67
C TRP A 106 -10.61 -5.42 4.91
N LEU A 107 -10.98 -4.63 5.92
CA LEU A 107 -11.57 -5.14 7.16
C LEU A 107 -12.97 -5.71 6.92
N GLN A 108 -13.79 -5.05 6.11
CA GLN A 108 -15.14 -5.52 5.79
C GLN A 108 -15.11 -6.89 5.08
N ALA A 109 -14.08 -7.13 4.29
CA ALA A 109 -13.91 -8.41 3.60
C ALA A 109 -13.29 -9.50 4.48
N GLY A 110 -12.95 -9.19 5.74
CA GLY A 110 -12.37 -10.15 6.67
C GLY A 110 -10.95 -10.57 6.33
N LEU A 111 -10.20 -9.73 5.62
CA LEU A 111 -8.84 -10.04 5.19
C LEU A 111 -7.84 -9.88 6.34
N PRO A 112 -6.64 -10.49 6.24
CA PRO A 112 -5.68 -10.48 7.35
C PRO A 112 -5.32 -9.06 7.79
N ALA A 113 -5.48 -8.78 9.09
CA ALA A 113 -5.22 -7.47 9.67
C ALA A 113 -4.56 -7.62 11.03
N ARG A 114 -3.88 -6.58 11.46
CA ARG A 114 -3.22 -6.52 12.77
C ARG A 114 -3.66 -5.26 13.50
N HIS A 115 -3.63 -5.32 14.82
CA HIS A 115 -4.06 -4.24 15.72
C HIS A 115 -2.99 -4.00 16.78
N GLY A 116 -2.87 -2.75 17.21
CA GLY A 116 -2.04 -2.40 18.35
C GLY A 116 -0.57 -2.22 18.02
N PRO A 117 0.30 -2.28 19.04
CA PRO A 117 1.72 -1.97 18.89
C PRO A 117 2.37 -2.78 17.77
N LEU A 118 3.31 -2.14 17.05
CA LEU A 118 4.02 -2.76 15.95
C LEU A 118 5.07 -3.74 16.48
N GLU A 119 5.22 -4.87 15.77
CA GLU A 119 6.36 -5.75 15.98
C GLU A 119 7.64 -5.09 15.45
N PRO A 120 8.83 -5.49 15.94
CA PRO A 120 10.09 -4.95 15.41
C PRO A 120 10.17 -5.14 13.90
N GLY A 121 10.45 -4.06 13.18
CA GLY A 121 10.54 -4.06 11.72
C GLY A 121 9.21 -4.00 10.99
N GLU A 122 8.10 -4.14 11.69
CA GLU A 122 6.78 -4.05 11.08
C GLU A 122 6.53 -2.65 10.54
N GLY A 123 6.07 -2.55 9.28
CA GLY A 123 5.83 -1.27 8.64
C GLY A 123 7.03 -0.68 7.92
N ASP A 124 8.21 -1.28 8.06
CA ASP A 124 9.40 -0.80 7.34
C ASP A 124 9.29 -1.09 5.84
N LEU A 125 9.88 -0.18 5.03
CA LEU A 125 9.89 -0.32 3.58
C LEU A 125 10.89 -1.34 3.05
N THR A 126 11.71 -1.89 3.91
CA THR A 126 12.73 -2.88 3.51
C THR A 126 12.06 -4.16 2.99
N ALA A 127 12.58 -4.66 1.92
CA ALA A 127 12.09 -5.88 1.30
C ALA A 127 12.51 -7.11 2.08
#